data_ef472204b0bc36311ff42734a40a122e
#
_entry.id   ef472204b0bc36311ff42734a40a122e
#
_cell.length_a   1.000
_cell.length_b   1.000
_cell.length_c   1.000
_cell.angle_alpha   90.00
_cell.angle_beta   90.00
_cell.angle_gamma   90.00
#
_symmetry.space_group_name_H-M   'P 1'
#
loop_
_entity.id
_entity.type
_entity.pdbx_description
1 polymer ?
#
loop_
_entity_poly.entity_id
_entity_poly.type
_entity_poly.pdbx_seq_one_letter_code
_entity_poly.pdbx_strand_id
1 'polypeptide(L)'
;DEDQGDGTTLSFTGTVKTDNLAAYTIDNNASLTNYGKFNLVSNPFPSFLNAIDDAHASNNFLTVNAANLHSSYAAIYAYDGDGTFTTINHTSPGSAVYIAPGQGFFVASDDASGNTISFTEVMQTNGGGDDFISGDNMDNTEVVMKLFNGDNEIESTMLYFEEGLTLGLDVGYDAGSFSQNSPIMTRLVEEDEGHGMAINAMGLDD
;
A
#
# COMPACT_ATOMS: atom_id res chain seq x y z
N ASP A 1 -10.45 -4.30 9.69
CA ASP A 1 -10.97 -5.43 10.48
C ASP A 1 -10.89 -5.03 11.95
N GLU A 2 -12.06 -4.95 12.61
CA GLU A 2 -12.03 -4.69 14.04
C GLU A 2 -11.19 -5.78 14.71
N ASP A 3 -10.22 -5.38 15.50
CA ASP A 3 -9.58 -6.26 16.47
C ASP A 3 -10.69 -7.02 17.24
N GLN A 4 -10.90 -8.26 16.85
CA GLN A 4 -11.94 -9.11 17.44
C GLN A 4 -11.56 -9.54 18.87
N GLY A 5 -10.55 -8.92 19.42
CA GLY A 5 -9.98 -9.23 20.72
C GLY A 5 -9.17 -10.53 20.74
N ASP A 6 -8.29 -10.63 21.69
CA ASP A 6 -7.48 -11.82 21.90
C ASP A 6 -8.37 -13.08 22.00
N GLY A 7 -8.22 -13.96 21.03
CA GLY A 7 -8.86 -15.28 21.05
C GLY A 7 -9.91 -15.56 19.98
N THR A 8 -10.14 -14.65 19.03
CA THR A 8 -10.97 -14.98 17.86
C THR A 8 -10.16 -15.83 16.87
N THR A 9 -10.61 -17.05 16.62
CA THR A 9 -9.97 -17.93 15.64
C THR A 9 -10.64 -17.78 14.29
N LEU A 10 -9.85 -17.32 13.29
CA LEU A 10 -10.22 -17.38 11.88
C LEU A 10 -9.76 -18.72 11.31
N SER A 11 -10.68 -19.47 10.70
CA SER A 11 -10.38 -20.78 10.11
C SER A 11 -10.54 -20.73 8.59
N PHE A 12 -9.50 -21.15 7.89
CA PHE A 12 -9.51 -21.31 6.45
C PHE A 12 -9.48 -22.80 6.12
N THR A 13 -10.32 -23.24 5.18
CA THR A 13 -10.33 -24.63 4.69
C THR A 13 -9.97 -24.67 3.23
N GLY A 14 -9.06 -25.55 2.84
CA GLY A 14 -8.61 -25.70 1.46
C GLY A 14 -7.20 -26.29 1.38
N THR A 15 -6.63 -26.25 0.18
CA THR A 15 -5.24 -26.64 -0.02
C THR A 15 -4.33 -25.46 0.30
N VAL A 16 -3.38 -25.68 1.17
CA VAL A 16 -2.36 -24.67 1.52
C VAL A 16 -1.51 -24.33 0.30
N LYS A 17 -1.43 -23.06 -0.03
CA LYS A 17 -0.58 -22.56 -1.12
C LYS A 17 0.77 -22.14 -0.56
N THR A 18 1.84 -22.74 -1.06
CA THR A 18 3.23 -22.43 -0.66
C THR A 18 4.12 -22.08 -1.85
N ASP A 19 3.70 -22.48 -3.06
CA ASP A 19 4.43 -22.20 -4.30
C ASP A 19 4.00 -20.86 -4.91
N ASN A 20 4.75 -20.39 -5.90
CA ASN A 20 4.43 -19.20 -6.65
C ASN A 20 2.98 -19.19 -7.15
N LEU A 21 2.31 -18.07 -6.93
CA LEU A 21 1.06 -17.71 -7.59
C LEU A 21 1.38 -16.57 -8.59
N ALA A 22 1.67 -16.97 -9.82
CA ALA A 22 1.90 -16.03 -10.90
C ALA A 22 0.59 -15.68 -11.60
N ALA A 23 0.55 -14.47 -12.19
CA ALA A 23 -0.55 -14.03 -13.05
C ALA A 23 -1.93 -13.97 -12.34
N TYR A 24 -1.98 -13.42 -11.11
CA TYR A 24 -3.24 -13.03 -10.51
C TYR A 24 -3.73 -11.75 -11.19
N THR A 25 -4.88 -11.81 -11.84
CA THR A 25 -5.40 -10.68 -12.64
C THR A 25 -6.05 -9.63 -11.75
N ILE A 26 -5.67 -8.38 -11.95
CA ILE A 26 -6.33 -7.19 -11.42
C ILE A 26 -6.76 -6.31 -12.59
N ASP A 27 -7.86 -5.59 -12.49
CA ASP A 27 -8.37 -4.75 -13.57
C ASP A 27 -8.78 -3.34 -13.10
N ASN A 28 -9.08 -2.47 -14.07
CA ASN A 28 -9.71 -1.19 -13.84
C ASN A 28 -11.12 -1.22 -14.45
N ASN A 29 -12.13 -1.36 -13.62
CA ASN A 29 -13.51 -1.30 -14.05
C ASN A 29 -13.95 0.15 -14.31
N ALA A 30 -13.76 0.61 -15.53
CA ALA A 30 -14.06 1.98 -15.96
C ALA A 30 -15.55 2.40 -15.78
N SER A 31 -16.45 1.45 -15.53
CA SER A 31 -17.85 1.76 -15.21
C SER A 31 -18.07 2.24 -13.76
N LEU A 32 -17.09 2.07 -12.91
CA LEU A 32 -17.07 2.55 -11.53
C LEU A 32 -16.20 3.82 -11.42
N THR A 33 -16.81 4.97 -11.32
CA THR A 33 -16.18 6.28 -11.51
C THR A 33 -15.02 6.61 -10.57
N ASN A 34 -15.00 6.13 -9.34
CA ASN A 34 -13.98 6.54 -8.37
C ASN A 34 -13.09 5.38 -7.88
N TYR A 35 -13.65 4.19 -7.76
CA TYR A 35 -12.97 3.06 -7.11
C TYR A 35 -12.71 1.88 -8.06
N GLY A 36 -13.06 2.03 -9.34
CA GLY A 36 -12.96 0.95 -10.32
C GLY A 36 -11.56 0.41 -10.56
N LYS A 37 -10.53 1.19 -10.23
CA LYS A 37 -9.13 0.78 -10.31
C LYS A 37 -8.69 -0.11 -9.15
N PHE A 38 -9.38 -0.06 -8.00
CA PHE A 38 -8.95 -0.77 -6.79
C PHE A 38 -9.47 -2.20 -6.76
N ASN A 39 -8.58 -3.13 -6.51
CA ASN A 39 -8.82 -4.56 -6.44
C ASN A 39 -8.48 -5.06 -5.03
N LEU A 40 -9.42 -5.74 -4.38
CA LEU A 40 -9.16 -6.43 -3.13
C LEU A 40 -8.42 -7.73 -3.42
N VAL A 41 -7.24 -7.85 -2.89
CA VAL A 41 -6.41 -9.06 -2.96
C VAL A 41 -6.05 -9.52 -1.55
N SER A 42 -5.51 -10.70 -1.39
CA SER A 42 -5.10 -11.21 -0.08
C SER A 42 -3.79 -11.98 -0.15
N ASN A 43 -3.06 -12.03 0.95
CA ASN A 43 -1.91 -12.91 1.09
C ASN A 43 -2.37 -14.38 0.93
N PRO A 44 -1.94 -15.09 -0.14
CA PRO A 44 -2.40 -16.45 -0.40
C PRO A 44 -1.63 -17.51 0.39
N PHE A 45 -0.60 -17.11 1.12
CA PHE A 45 0.30 -18.01 1.82
C PHE A 45 -0.09 -18.21 3.29
N PRO A 46 0.29 -19.34 3.90
CA PRO A 46 0.08 -19.60 5.32
C PRO A 46 1.13 -18.92 6.23
N SER A 47 2.02 -18.13 5.64
CA SER A 47 3.07 -17.37 6.29
C SER A 47 2.86 -15.87 6.07
N PHE A 48 3.59 -15.04 6.79
CA PHE A 48 3.66 -13.62 6.48
C PHE A 48 4.27 -13.38 5.11
N LEU A 49 3.91 -12.27 4.49
CA LEU A 49 4.42 -11.80 3.20
C LEU A 49 5.19 -10.49 3.41
N ASN A 50 6.40 -10.39 2.88
CA ASN A 50 7.15 -9.14 2.84
C ASN A 50 6.39 -8.13 1.95
N ALA A 51 5.98 -7.00 2.50
CA ALA A 51 5.16 -6.02 1.77
C ALA A 51 6.01 -5.02 0.97
N ILE A 52 7.03 -4.47 1.60
CA ILE A 52 7.89 -3.40 1.06
C ILE A 52 9.37 -3.77 1.22
N ASP A 53 10.26 -2.94 0.69
CA ASP A 53 11.71 -3.16 0.64
C ASP A 53 12.39 -3.19 2.02
N ASP A 54 11.86 -2.49 3.01
CA ASP A 54 12.33 -2.61 4.40
C ASP A 54 12.13 -4.01 4.99
N ALA A 55 11.12 -4.74 4.54
CA ALA A 55 10.94 -6.14 4.90
C ALA A 55 11.94 -7.06 4.16
N HIS A 56 12.18 -6.79 2.88
CA HIS A 56 13.18 -7.49 2.05
C HIS A 56 13.43 -6.70 0.77
N ALA A 57 14.66 -6.23 0.55
CA ALA A 57 15.05 -5.29 -0.50
C ALA A 57 14.55 -5.61 -1.93
N SER A 58 14.38 -6.89 -2.30
CA SER A 58 13.98 -7.28 -3.66
C SER A 58 12.83 -8.30 -3.72
N ASN A 59 12.61 -9.06 -2.64
CA ASN A 59 11.59 -10.11 -2.57
C ASN A 59 10.43 -9.64 -1.69
N ASN A 60 9.82 -8.53 -2.04
CA ASN A 60 8.64 -7.97 -1.39
C ASN A 60 7.55 -7.75 -2.44
N PHE A 61 6.32 -7.63 -1.97
CA PHE A 61 5.16 -7.52 -2.86
C PHE A 61 5.24 -6.28 -3.75
N LEU A 62 5.56 -5.12 -3.18
CA LEU A 62 5.52 -3.87 -3.93
C LEU A 62 6.63 -3.79 -4.98
N THR A 63 7.88 -4.10 -4.64
CA THR A 63 9.01 -4.10 -5.60
C THR A 63 8.74 -5.02 -6.80
N VAL A 64 8.18 -6.21 -6.56
CA VAL A 64 7.93 -7.19 -7.64
C VAL A 64 6.77 -6.76 -8.53
N ASN A 65 5.77 -6.05 -7.99
CA ASN A 65 4.53 -5.78 -8.71
C ASN A 65 4.33 -4.32 -9.12
N ALA A 66 5.14 -3.36 -8.65
CA ALA A 66 4.93 -1.92 -8.86
C ALA A 66 4.72 -1.55 -10.35
N ALA A 67 5.48 -2.17 -11.26
CA ALA A 67 5.37 -1.93 -12.71
C ALA A 67 4.03 -2.41 -13.33
N ASN A 68 3.27 -3.23 -12.62
CA ASN A 68 1.97 -3.76 -13.03
C ASN A 68 0.79 -3.10 -12.28
N LEU A 69 1.09 -2.21 -11.35
CA LEU A 69 0.10 -1.40 -10.65
C LEU A 69 -0.12 -0.08 -11.39
N HIS A 70 -1.18 0.61 -11.06
CA HIS A 70 -1.39 1.97 -11.54
C HIS A 70 -0.25 2.88 -11.06
N SER A 71 0.45 3.56 -11.95
CA SER A 71 1.67 4.31 -11.63
C SER A 71 1.50 5.32 -10.49
N SER A 72 0.42 6.12 -10.53
CA SER A 72 0.11 7.10 -9.48
C SER A 72 -0.50 6.49 -8.20
N TYR A 73 -0.71 5.18 -8.15
CA TYR A 73 -1.31 4.45 -7.03
C TYR A 73 -0.55 3.14 -6.75
N ALA A 74 0.74 3.12 -7.01
CA ALA A 74 1.60 1.95 -6.77
C ALA A 74 1.91 1.81 -5.28
N ALA A 75 0.90 1.38 -4.52
CA ALA A 75 0.92 1.21 -3.07
C ALA A 75 -0.01 0.07 -2.64
N ILE A 76 0.11 -0.30 -1.39
CA ILE A 76 -0.81 -1.19 -0.68
C ILE A 76 -1.74 -0.29 0.13
N TYR A 77 -3.05 -0.53 0.06
CA TYR A 77 -4.04 0.21 0.82
C TYR A 77 -4.73 -0.74 1.79
N ALA A 78 -4.52 -0.51 3.07
CA ALA A 78 -5.11 -1.28 4.15
C ALA A 78 -6.34 -0.56 4.71
N TYR A 79 -7.42 -1.29 4.94
CA TYR A 79 -8.62 -0.74 5.56
C TYR A 79 -8.50 -0.82 7.09
N ASP A 80 -8.67 0.30 7.76
CA ASP A 80 -8.45 0.44 9.21
C ASP A 80 -9.68 0.10 10.06
N GLY A 81 -10.81 -0.27 9.40
CA GLY A 81 -12.02 -0.69 10.08
C GLY A 81 -13.00 0.44 10.41
N ASP A 82 -12.56 1.69 10.40
CA ASP A 82 -13.34 2.88 10.77
C ASP A 82 -13.81 3.74 9.58
N GLY A 83 -13.46 3.32 8.36
CA GLY A 83 -13.76 4.05 7.12
C GLY A 83 -12.55 4.72 6.51
N THR A 84 -11.40 4.65 7.17
CA THR A 84 -10.11 5.15 6.68
C THR A 84 -9.26 4.05 6.06
N PHE A 85 -8.21 4.46 5.34
CA PHE A 85 -7.27 3.57 4.71
C PHE A 85 -5.85 4.03 4.99
N THR A 86 -5.04 3.13 5.50
CA THR A 86 -3.59 3.35 5.56
C THR A 86 -2.95 3.01 4.23
N THR A 87 -2.15 3.93 3.72
CA THR A 87 -1.38 3.78 2.50
C THR A 87 0.04 3.35 2.84
N ILE A 88 0.50 2.25 2.24
CA ILE A 88 1.82 1.64 2.49
C ILE A 88 2.56 1.56 1.17
N ASN A 89 3.74 2.16 1.11
CA ASN A 89 4.67 2.08 -0.02
C ASN A 89 6.12 2.09 0.48
N HIS A 90 7.11 2.30 -0.38
CA HIS A 90 8.52 2.31 0.00
C HIS A 90 8.94 3.48 0.90
N THR A 91 8.10 4.52 1.02
CA THR A 91 8.30 5.62 1.98
C THR A 91 7.71 5.31 3.35
N SER A 92 7.00 4.18 3.48
CA SER A 92 6.39 3.81 4.76
C SER A 92 7.47 3.61 5.81
N PRO A 93 7.32 4.26 6.96
CA PRO A 93 8.44 4.60 7.83
C PRO A 93 9.17 3.38 8.37
N GLY A 94 10.42 3.18 7.92
CA GLY A 94 11.56 2.44 8.52
C GLY A 94 11.33 1.19 9.30
N SER A 95 10.20 0.60 9.17
CA SER A 95 9.87 -0.69 9.74
C SER A 95 9.45 -1.63 8.64
N ALA A 96 9.99 -2.84 8.71
CA ALA A 96 9.56 -3.91 7.84
C ALA A 96 8.04 -4.12 7.97
N VAL A 97 7.30 -3.90 6.90
CA VAL A 97 5.86 -4.17 6.84
C VAL A 97 5.61 -5.57 6.32
N TYR A 98 4.78 -6.30 7.04
CA TYR A 98 4.40 -7.67 6.71
C TYR A 98 2.89 -7.81 6.58
N ILE A 99 2.44 -8.60 5.62
CA ILE A 99 1.02 -8.91 5.44
C ILE A 99 0.75 -10.28 6.04
N ALA A 100 -0.15 -10.34 7.02
CA ALA A 100 -0.48 -11.57 7.71
C ALA A 100 -1.14 -12.62 6.79
N PRO A 101 -1.08 -13.92 7.13
CA PRO A 101 -1.74 -14.98 6.37
C PRO A 101 -3.23 -14.69 6.15
N GLY A 102 -3.68 -14.72 4.88
CA GLY A 102 -5.08 -14.48 4.53
C GLY A 102 -5.55 -13.03 4.64
N GLN A 103 -4.71 -12.11 5.06
CA GLN A 103 -5.07 -10.71 5.19
C GLN A 103 -5.34 -10.07 3.83
N GLY A 104 -6.48 -9.35 3.73
CA GLY A 104 -6.89 -8.60 2.55
C GLY A 104 -6.31 -7.19 2.53
N PHE A 105 -6.01 -6.70 1.33
CA PHE A 105 -5.57 -5.33 1.07
C PHE A 105 -5.96 -4.92 -0.36
N PHE A 106 -5.98 -3.62 -0.63
CA PHE A 106 -6.28 -3.12 -1.95
C PHE A 106 -5.02 -2.72 -2.71
N VAL A 107 -5.06 -2.92 -4.02
CA VAL A 107 -4.08 -2.45 -5.00
C VAL A 107 -4.80 -1.85 -6.19
N ALA A 108 -4.17 -0.92 -6.92
CA ALA A 108 -4.78 -0.26 -8.05
C ALA A 108 -4.21 -0.77 -9.39
N SER A 109 -5.09 -0.92 -10.39
CA SER A 109 -4.73 -1.22 -11.78
C SER A 109 -5.12 -0.04 -12.67
N ASP A 110 -4.35 0.25 -13.70
CA ASP A 110 -4.67 1.22 -14.75
C ASP A 110 -5.29 0.59 -16.00
N ASP A 111 -5.22 -0.73 -16.13
CA ASP A 111 -5.63 -1.46 -17.33
C ASP A 111 -7.04 -2.06 -17.21
N ALA A 112 -7.95 -1.60 -18.07
CA ALA A 112 -9.31 -2.14 -18.18
C ALA A 112 -9.35 -3.54 -18.81
N SER A 113 -8.27 -4.01 -19.44
CA SER A 113 -8.12 -5.37 -19.98
C SER A 113 -7.46 -6.33 -19.00
N GLY A 114 -7.00 -5.82 -17.87
CA GLY A 114 -6.41 -6.56 -16.76
C GLY A 114 -4.88 -6.62 -16.78
N ASN A 115 -4.29 -6.14 -15.71
CA ASN A 115 -2.89 -6.37 -15.38
C ASN A 115 -2.72 -7.63 -14.52
N THR A 116 -1.51 -8.11 -14.39
CA THR A 116 -1.23 -9.28 -13.54
C THR A 116 -0.24 -8.94 -12.45
N ILE A 117 -0.56 -9.34 -11.24
CA ILE A 117 0.36 -9.34 -10.11
C ILE A 117 0.79 -10.77 -9.77
N SER A 118 1.88 -10.89 -9.06
CA SER A 118 2.45 -12.17 -8.63
C SER A 118 2.65 -12.21 -7.13
N PHE A 119 2.39 -13.37 -6.54
CA PHE A 119 2.83 -13.72 -5.20
C PHE A 119 3.88 -14.82 -5.33
N THR A 120 5.10 -14.56 -4.95
CA THR A 120 6.20 -15.51 -5.14
C THR A 120 6.58 -16.18 -3.82
N GLU A 121 7.04 -17.43 -3.91
CA GLU A 121 7.47 -18.21 -2.75
C GLU A 121 8.52 -17.46 -1.90
N VAL A 122 9.43 -16.73 -2.56
CA VAL A 122 10.51 -15.99 -1.88
C VAL A 122 10.06 -14.71 -1.16
N MET A 123 8.80 -14.30 -1.31
CA MET A 123 8.21 -13.22 -0.50
C MET A 123 7.78 -13.70 0.88
N GLN A 124 7.68 -15.01 1.09
CA GLN A 124 7.24 -15.58 2.36
C GLN A 124 8.29 -15.39 3.44
N THR A 125 7.84 -15.11 4.65
CA THR A 125 8.69 -14.93 5.82
C THR A 125 8.04 -15.44 7.10
N ASN A 126 8.86 -15.78 8.09
CA ASN A 126 8.43 -16.04 9.46
C ASN A 126 8.55 -14.77 10.34
N GLY A 127 9.08 -13.67 9.80
CA GLY A 127 9.03 -12.36 10.43
C GLY A 127 7.63 -11.80 10.32
N GLY A 128 7.20 -11.04 11.30
CA GLY A 128 5.89 -10.42 11.33
C GLY A 128 5.37 -10.38 12.76
N GLY A 129 4.60 -9.35 13.08
CA GLY A 129 3.83 -9.22 14.32
C GLY A 129 2.39 -9.64 14.09
N ASP A 130 1.56 -9.46 15.09
CA ASP A 130 0.12 -9.62 15.02
C ASP A 130 -0.56 -8.40 14.38
N ASP A 131 0.12 -7.25 14.33
CA ASP A 131 -0.38 -6.02 13.72
C ASP A 131 0.01 -5.91 12.25
N PHE A 132 -0.93 -5.44 11.43
CA PHE A 132 -0.70 -5.18 10.01
C PHE A 132 0.28 -4.04 9.78
N ILE A 133 0.30 -3.08 10.69
CA ILE A 133 1.14 -1.89 10.63
C ILE A 133 1.89 -1.80 11.94
N SER A 134 3.13 -2.24 11.95
CA SER A 134 4.06 -1.90 13.02
C SER A 134 5.17 -1.06 12.41
N GLY A 135 5.07 0.24 12.53
CA GLY A 135 6.09 1.17 12.12
C GLY A 135 6.47 2.06 13.27
N ASP A 136 7.71 1.98 13.71
CA ASP A 136 8.29 2.99 14.56
C ASP A 136 9.72 3.29 14.12
N ASN A 137 9.91 4.60 13.85
CA ASN A 137 11.16 5.36 13.82
C ASN A 137 12.08 5.33 12.60
N MET A 138 12.13 6.51 12.14
CA MET A 138 12.81 7.00 10.97
C MET A 138 13.87 8.01 11.26
N ASP A 139 14.99 7.88 10.59
CA ASP A 139 15.91 8.97 10.30
C ASP A 139 15.53 9.72 8.99
N ASN A 140 14.33 9.50 8.47
CA ASN A 140 13.86 10.13 7.22
C ASN A 140 13.20 11.48 7.51
N THR A 141 13.32 12.42 6.58
CA THR A 141 12.64 13.70 6.70
C THR A 141 11.22 13.56 6.14
N GLU A 142 10.24 13.67 7.01
CA GLU A 142 8.83 13.61 6.63
C GLU A 142 8.03 14.74 7.28
N VAL A 143 6.96 15.15 6.62
CA VAL A 143 5.95 16.08 7.14
C VAL A 143 4.58 15.47 6.99
N VAL A 144 3.97 15.06 8.10
CA VAL A 144 2.60 14.55 8.11
C VAL A 144 1.64 15.70 8.43
N MET A 145 0.72 15.96 7.52
CA MET A 145 -0.36 16.93 7.70
C MET A 145 -1.64 16.19 8.02
N LYS A 146 -2.25 16.52 9.16
CA LYS A 146 -3.45 15.86 9.67
C LYS A 146 -4.60 16.84 9.77
N LEU A 147 -5.79 16.40 9.36
CA LEU A 147 -7.03 17.14 9.49
C LEU A 147 -7.87 16.57 10.63
N PHE A 148 -8.31 17.41 11.54
CA PHE A 148 -9.12 17.01 12.68
C PHE A 148 -10.49 17.68 12.70
N ASN A 149 -11.48 16.97 13.26
CA ASN A 149 -12.75 17.53 13.70
C ASN A 149 -12.88 17.34 15.23
N GLY A 150 -12.55 18.37 15.99
CA GLY A 150 -12.32 18.24 17.42
C GLY A 150 -11.10 17.38 17.71
N ASP A 151 -11.26 16.32 18.47
CA ASP A 151 -10.19 15.38 18.79
C ASP A 151 -10.09 14.18 17.82
N ASN A 152 -11.02 14.09 16.86
CA ASN A 152 -11.04 12.99 15.88
C ASN A 152 -10.22 13.37 14.64
N GLU A 153 -9.21 12.59 14.32
CA GLU A 153 -8.52 12.64 13.02
C GLU A 153 -9.48 12.20 11.91
N ILE A 154 -9.59 12.99 10.85
CA ILE A 154 -10.45 12.71 9.70
C ILE A 154 -9.63 12.08 8.58
N GLU A 155 -8.43 12.63 8.33
CA GLU A 155 -7.59 12.25 7.20
C GLU A 155 -6.19 12.84 7.39
N SER A 156 -5.20 12.22 6.74
CA SER A 156 -3.83 12.73 6.69
C SER A 156 -3.23 12.62 5.29
N THR A 157 -2.18 13.40 5.04
CA THR A 157 -1.32 13.29 3.88
C THR A 157 0.13 13.52 4.30
N MET A 158 1.06 12.89 3.61
CA MET A 158 2.47 12.93 3.93
C MET A 158 3.29 13.53 2.80
N LEU A 159 4.25 14.39 3.16
CA LEU A 159 5.39 14.75 2.33
C LEU A 159 6.60 14.00 2.86
N TYR A 160 7.27 13.29 1.99
CA TYR A 160 8.44 12.47 2.29
C TYR A 160 9.62 12.98 1.48
N PHE A 161 10.80 13.04 2.07
CA PHE A 161 11.98 13.60 1.42
C PHE A 161 13.14 12.61 1.47
N GLU A 162 13.66 12.24 0.29
CA GLU A 162 14.78 11.32 0.16
C GLU A 162 15.68 11.71 -1.02
N GLU A 163 17.00 11.49 -0.86
CA GLU A 163 17.95 11.72 -1.93
C GLU A 163 17.69 10.77 -3.12
N GLY A 164 17.66 11.32 -4.33
CA GLY A 164 17.48 10.57 -5.56
C GLY A 164 16.03 10.44 -6.04
N LEU A 165 15.05 10.94 -5.28
CA LEU A 165 13.68 11.12 -5.74
C LEU A 165 13.57 12.40 -6.57
N THR A 166 12.42 12.59 -7.25
CA THR A 166 12.15 13.74 -8.12
C THR A 166 11.06 14.66 -7.55
N LEU A 167 10.64 15.68 -8.28
CA LEU A 167 9.45 16.48 -7.98
C LEU A 167 8.21 15.99 -8.73
N GLY A 168 8.39 14.99 -9.60
CA GLY A 168 7.37 14.31 -10.37
C GLY A 168 6.90 13.02 -9.71
N LEU A 169 6.47 12.06 -10.52
CA LEU A 169 5.94 10.78 -10.07
C LEU A 169 7.06 9.73 -9.88
N ASP A 170 7.36 9.40 -8.65
CA ASP A 170 8.27 8.30 -8.29
C ASP A 170 7.46 7.04 -7.91
N VAL A 171 7.34 6.11 -8.86
CA VAL A 171 6.51 4.91 -8.73
C VAL A 171 6.97 4.03 -7.57
N GLY A 172 6.06 3.75 -6.63
CA GLY A 172 6.35 2.98 -5.40
C GLY A 172 6.78 3.83 -4.22
N TYR A 173 7.08 5.12 -4.43
CA TYR A 173 7.36 6.13 -3.40
C TYR A 173 6.22 7.14 -3.29
N ASP A 174 5.66 7.57 -4.41
CA ASP A 174 4.43 8.33 -4.44
C ASP A 174 3.21 7.42 -4.36
N ALA A 175 2.14 7.90 -3.73
CA ALA A 175 0.88 7.18 -3.69
C ALA A 175 -0.33 8.13 -3.73
N GLY A 176 -1.16 7.96 -4.73
CA GLY A 176 -2.45 8.65 -4.81
C GLY A 176 -3.37 8.29 -3.64
N SER A 177 -4.19 9.25 -3.19
CA SER A 177 -5.17 8.98 -2.14
C SER A 177 -6.20 7.94 -2.62
N PHE A 178 -6.50 6.97 -1.75
CA PHE A 178 -7.55 5.98 -2.00
C PHE A 178 -8.90 6.67 -2.23
N SER A 179 -9.21 7.68 -1.41
CA SER A 179 -10.40 8.51 -1.58
C SER A 179 -10.14 9.66 -2.53
N GLN A 180 -10.86 9.69 -3.66
CA GLN A 180 -10.80 10.79 -4.62
C GLN A 180 -11.37 12.12 -4.06
N ASN A 181 -12.09 12.06 -2.94
CA ASN A 181 -12.68 13.20 -2.24
C ASN A 181 -12.03 13.42 -0.88
N SER A 182 -10.79 12.99 -0.70
CA SER A 182 -10.04 13.26 0.52
C SER A 182 -10.03 14.76 0.81
N PRO A 183 -10.41 15.19 2.01
CA PRO A 183 -10.47 16.61 2.37
C PRO A 183 -9.09 17.25 2.55
N ILE A 184 -8.04 16.45 2.64
CA ILE A 184 -6.64 16.87 2.65
C ILE A 184 -5.84 15.95 1.74
N MET A 185 -5.04 16.53 0.85
CA MET A 185 -4.15 15.81 -0.05
C MET A 185 -3.06 16.77 -0.52
N THR A 186 -1.94 16.22 -0.95
CA THR A 186 -0.91 16.96 -1.66
C THR A 186 -1.06 16.77 -3.18
N ARG A 187 -0.21 17.41 -3.95
CA ARG A 187 -0.11 17.27 -5.41
C ARG A 187 1.35 17.18 -5.78
N LEU A 188 1.65 16.43 -6.82
CA LEU A 188 2.99 16.45 -7.42
C LEU A 188 3.33 17.87 -7.87
N VAL A 189 4.58 18.25 -7.75
CA VAL A 189 5.07 19.57 -8.18
C VAL A 189 5.28 19.59 -9.68
N GLU A 190 5.78 18.49 -10.24
CA GLU A 190 5.96 18.26 -11.68
C GLU A 190 5.11 17.07 -12.11
N GLU A 191 4.79 17.00 -13.39
CA GLU A 191 4.01 15.88 -13.98
C GLU A 191 2.67 15.60 -13.30
N ASP A 192 2.04 16.62 -12.69
CA ASP A 192 0.76 16.50 -11.99
C ASP A 192 -0.36 16.15 -12.97
N GLU A 193 -0.83 14.92 -12.94
CA GLU A 193 -1.97 14.43 -13.73
C GLU A 193 -3.32 14.71 -13.06
N GLY A 194 -3.35 15.49 -11.99
CA GLY A 194 -4.57 15.86 -11.27
C GLY A 194 -4.97 14.88 -10.18
N HIS A 195 -4.10 13.95 -9.80
CA HIS A 195 -4.35 13.02 -8.69
C HIS A 195 -3.98 13.65 -7.36
N GLY A 196 -4.86 13.53 -6.37
CA GLY A 196 -4.52 13.85 -4.99
C GLY A 196 -3.64 12.76 -4.39
N MET A 197 -2.54 13.16 -3.77
CA MET A 197 -1.57 12.24 -3.18
C MET A 197 -1.83 12.06 -1.69
N ALA A 198 -1.86 10.82 -1.22
CA ALA A 198 -1.79 10.47 0.19
C ALA A 198 -0.34 10.54 0.69
N ILE A 199 0.60 10.11 -0.15
CA ILE A 199 2.04 10.23 0.05
C ILE A 199 2.62 10.91 -1.18
N ASN A 200 3.37 11.99 -0.98
CA ASN A 200 4.09 12.71 -2.01
C ASN A 200 5.57 12.71 -1.63
N ALA A 201 6.33 11.92 -2.34
CA ALA A 201 7.76 11.78 -2.16
C ALA A 201 8.51 12.81 -3.02
N MET A 202 9.56 13.39 -2.50
CA MET A 202 10.30 14.48 -3.18
C MET A 202 11.80 14.33 -2.97
N GLY A 203 12.58 14.74 -3.98
CA GLY A 203 14.04 14.84 -3.90
C GLY A 203 14.49 15.90 -2.89
N LEU A 204 15.62 15.65 -2.25
CA LEU A 204 16.26 16.61 -1.33
C LEU A 204 17.09 17.67 -2.06
N ASP A 205 17.45 17.45 -3.32
CA ASP A 205 18.43 18.23 -4.07
C ASP A 205 17.81 19.19 -5.10
N ASP A 206 16.50 19.37 -5.10
CA ASP A 206 15.76 20.23 -6.05
C ASP A 206 15.33 21.57 -5.46
#